data_ec36329d6668bad6c7c6d30c1cb3aa09
#
_entry.id   ec36329d6668bad6c7c6d30c1cb3aa09
#
_cell.length_a   1.000
_cell.length_b   1.000
_cell.length_c   1.000
_cell.angle_alpha   90.00
_cell.angle_beta   90.00
_cell.angle_gamma   90.00
#
_symmetry.space_group_name_H-M   'P 1'
#
loop_
_entity.id
_entity.type
_entity.pdbx_description
1 polymer ?
#
loop_
_entity_poly.entity_id
_entity_poly.type
_entity_poly.pdbx_seq_one_letter_code
_entity_poly.pdbx_strand_id
1 'polypeptide(L)'
;GGNLTLAVIAWARDNGLRAADGAIALAPVTDSTFASPSWIANIESDPFLGPAMGKILKMPKLFLRSIMSAGAGKPVNDPAISPLLGDLSNLPPTLLQVSKDEMLCDDGVRYANIAISQNGDMTLQVWPTLVHVFQGFAPDLPEANEALGYIGDFIRSKIDKSGEA
;
A
#
# COMPACT_ATOMS: atom_id res chain seq x y z
N GLY A 1 -3.32 5.96 -5.02
CA GLY A 1 -4.09 6.27 -3.77
C GLY A 1 -3.46 5.62 -2.55
N GLY A 2 -3.15 4.31 -2.57
CA GLY A 2 -2.69 3.58 -1.39
C GLY A 2 -1.45 4.16 -0.71
N ASN A 3 -0.43 4.57 -1.48
CA ASN A 3 0.75 5.25 -0.94
C ASN A 3 0.37 6.52 -0.17
N LEU A 4 -0.48 7.37 -0.79
CA LEU A 4 -0.91 8.63 -0.17
C LEU A 4 -1.69 8.38 1.13
N THR A 5 -2.55 7.35 1.17
CA THR A 5 -3.26 6.96 2.39
C THR A 5 -2.27 6.69 3.53
N LEU A 6 -1.26 5.84 3.28
CA LEU A 6 -0.27 5.47 4.28
C LEU A 6 0.62 6.65 4.71
N ALA A 7 1.00 7.50 3.75
CA ALA A 7 1.77 8.71 4.05
C ALA A 7 0.96 9.72 4.90
N VAL A 8 -0.33 9.90 4.59
CA VAL A 8 -1.19 10.87 5.30
C VAL A 8 -1.46 10.45 6.74
N ILE A 9 -1.72 9.17 7.01
CA ILE A 9 -1.95 8.71 8.39
C ILE A 9 -0.70 8.85 9.27
N ALA A 10 0.49 8.59 8.71
CA ALA A 10 1.75 8.82 9.40
C ALA A 10 1.99 10.32 9.64
N TRP A 11 1.78 11.13 8.60
CA TRP A 11 1.91 12.59 8.72
C TRP A 11 0.94 13.17 9.77
N ALA A 12 -0.32 12.71 9.81
CA ALA A 12 -1.30 13.17 10.80
C ALA A 12 -0.85 12.85 12.23
N ARG A 13 -0.36 11.63 12.47
CA ARG A 13 0.22 11.23 13.76
C ARG A 13 1.39 12.14 14.15
N ASP A 14 2.33 12.34 13.22
CA ASP A 14 3.57 13.10 13.47
C ASP A 14 3.30 14.60 13.74
N ASN A 15 2.17 15.11 13.26
CA ASN A 15 1.72 16.48 13.51
C ASN A 15 0.69 16.60 14.66
N GLY A 16 0.44 15.52 15.41
CA GLY A 16 -0.48 15.53 16.55
C GLY A 16 -1.94 15.79 16.16
N LEU A 17 -2.32 15.48 14.94
CA LEU A 17 -3.70 15.62 14.47
C LEU A 17 -4.54 14.44 14.94
N ARG A 18 -5.87 14.63 14.96
CA ARG A 18 -6.81 13.54 15.24
C ARG A 18 -6.53 12.37 14.29
N ALA A 19 -6.30 11.18 14.85
CA ALA A 19 -6.16 9.97 14.08
C ALA A 19 -7.47 9.65 13.32
N ALA A 20 -7.36 9.05 12.15
CA ALA A 20 -8.49 8.46 11.47
C ALA A 20 -9.00 7.26 12.28
N ASP A 21 -10.29 6.97 12.23
CA ASP A 21 -10.89 5.80 12.89
C ASP A 21 -10.43 4.48 12.23
N GLY A 22 -10.01 4.55 10.98
CA GLY A 22 -9.36 3.48 10.23
C GLY A 22 -8.82 3.97 8.89
N ALA A 23 -7.93 3.20 8.27
CA ALA A 23 -7.37 3.48 6.96
C ALA A 23 -7.47 2.25 6.05
N ILE A 24 -7.61 2.46 4.74
CA ILE A 24 -7.67 1.39 3.76
C ILE A 24 -6.69 1.71 2.63
N ALA A 25 -5.76 0.81 2.39
CA ALA A 25 -4.78 0.95 1.33
C ALA A 25 -4.89 -0.21 0.33
N LEU A 26 -5.16 0.11 -0.94
CA LEU A 26 -5.26 -0.85 -2.03
C LEU A 26 -3.98 -0.79 -2.85
N ALA A 27 -3.30 -1.91 -2.97
CA ALA A 27 -2.10 -2.08 -3.78
C ALA A 27 -1.09 -0.90 -3.65
N PRO A 28 -0.66 -0.55 -2.42
CA PRO A 28 0.17 0.64 -2.23
C PRO A 28 1.62 0.41 -2.68
N VAL A 29 2.20 1.40 -3.35
CA VAL A 29 3.67 1.54 -3.39
C VAL A 29 4.11 2.01 -2.01
N THR A 30 4.90 1.22 -1.31
CA THR A 30 5.39 1.58 0.03
C THR A 30 6.89 1.83 0.08
N ASP A 31 7.61 1.37 -0.96
CA ASP A 31 9.06 1.51 -1.11
C ASP A 31 9.43 1.95 -2.53
N SER A 32 9.54 3.25 -2.75
CA SER A 32 9.96 3.84 -4.03
C SER A 32 11.45 3.65 -4.34
N THR A 33 12.19 2.91 -3.52
CA THR A 33 13.56 2.50 -3.82
C THR A 33 13.62 1.27 -4.72
N PHE A 34 12.48 0.65 -5.02
CA PHE A 34 12.36 -0.59 -5.82
C PHE A 34 13.12 -1.76 -5.19
N ALA A 35 13.12 -1.87 -3.86
CA ALA A 35 13.82 -2.94 -3.16
C ALA A 35 12.96 -4.22 -2.99
N SER A 36 11.64 -4.12 -3.11
CA SER A 36 10.75 -5.29 -3.00
C SER A 36 10.96 -6.26 -4.18
N PRO A 37 11.11 -7.56 -3.92
CA PRO A 37 11.36 -8.57 -4.96
C PRO A 37 10.26 -8.63 -6.03
N SER A 38 8.99 -8.47 -5.65
CA SER A 38 7.86 -8.55 -6.57
C SER A 38 7.90 -7.52 -7.71
N TRP A 39 8.62 -6.40 -7.55
CA TRP A 39 8.86 -5.45 -8.64
C TRP A 39 9.48 -6.10 -9.90
N ILE A 40 10.28 -7.13 -9.71
CA ILE A 40 10.93 -7.87 -10.80
C ILE A 40 10.23 -9.20 -11.04
N ALA A 41 9.90 -9.94 -9.97
CA ALA A 41 9.33 -11.28 -10.08
C ALA A 41 7.97 -11.28 -10.78
N ASN A 42 7.16 -10.23 -10.59
CA ASN A 42 5.79 -10.15 -11.08
C ASN A 42 5.62 -9.27 -12.32
N ILE A 43 6.71 -8.91 -13.04
CA ILE A 43 6.62 -8.12 -14.29
C ILE A 43 5.71 -8.78 -15.33
N GLU A 44 5.82 -10.10 -15.48
CA GLU A 44 5.08 -10.85 -16.51
C GLU A 44 3.66 -11.19 -16.06
N SER A 45 3.44 -11.35 -14.76
CA SER A 45 2.14 -11.70 -14.19
C SER A 45 1.24 -10.49 -13.92
N ASP A 46 1.80 -9.28 -13.86
CA ASP A 46 1.03 -8.05 -13.69
C ASP A 46 0.71 -7.40 -15.04
N PRO A 47 -0.51 -7.57 -15.59
CA PRO A 47 -0.86 -7.03 -16.92
C PRO A 47 -1.03 -5.51 -16.93
N PHE A 48 -1.18 -4.86 -15.76
CA PHE A 48 -1.32 -3.41 -15.66
C PHE A 48 0.02 -2.70 -15.54
N LEU A 49 0.82 -3.08 -14.55
CA LEU A 49 2.08 -2.40 -14.26
C LEU A 49 3.24 -2.97 -15.08
N GLY A 50 3.23 -4.27 -15.37
CA GLY A 50 4.30 -4.97 -16.04
C GLY A 50 4.73 -4.36 -17.38
N PRO A 51 3.82 -4.07 -18.33
CA PRO A 51 4.17 -3.51 -19.63
C PRO A 51 4.89 -2.16 -19.57
N ALA A 52 4.49 -1.29 -18.63
CA ALA A 52 5.08 0.02 -18.44
C ALA A 52 6.35 -0.04 -17.58
N MET A 53 6.24 -0.63 -16.40
CA MET A 53 7.32 -0.67 -15.41
C MET A 53 8.45 -1.59 -15.80
N GLY A 54 8.17 -2.70 -16.51
CA GLY A 54 9.20 -3.61 -16.99
C GLY A 54 10.21 -2.97 -17.94
N LYS A 55 9.82 -1.93 -18.69
CA LYS A 55 10.74 -1.12 -19.49
C LYS A 55 11.56 -0.16 -18.62
N ILE A 56 10.91 0.49 -17.66
CA ILE A 56 11.50 1.47 -16.77
C ILE A 56 12.53 0.80 -15.84
N LEU A 57 12.21 -0.37 -15.30
CA LEU A 57 13.09 -1.12 -14.38
C LEU A 57 14.34 -1.71 -15.02
N LYS A 58 14.45 -1.68 -16.35
CA LYS A 58 15.72 -1.98 -17.06
C LYS A 58 16.77 -0.88 -16.93
N MET A 59 16.35 0.34 -16.53
CA MET A 59 17.28 1.44 -16.28
C MET A 59 18.06 1.21 -14.98
N PRO A 60 19.28 1.77 -14.84
CA PRO A 60 20.02 1.68 -13.58
C PRO A 60 19.20 2.22 -12.40
N LYS A 61 19.10 1.46 -11.31
CA LYS A 61 18.30 1.84 -10.14
C LYS A 61 18.65 3.24 -9.59
N LEU A 62 19.93 3.60 -9.60
CA LEU A 62 20.37 4.92 -9.14
C LEU A 62 19.77 6.06 -9.99
N PHE A 63 19.71 5.86 -11.30
CA PHE A 63 19.11 6.82 -12.23
C PHE A 63 17.59 6.95 -12.01
N LEU A 64 16.89 5.83 -11.87
CA LEU A 64 15.46 5.82 -11.55
C LEU A 64 15.16 6.56 -10.25
N ARG A 65 15.92 6.27 -9.19
CA ARG A 65 15.80 6.95 -7.89
C ARG A 65 16.02 8.46 -8.01
N SER A 66 17.00 8.88 -8.81
CA SER A 66 17.29 10.30 -9.04
C SER A 66 16.15 11.02 -9.73
N ILE A 67 15.56 10.42 -10.79
CA ILE A 67 14.41 10.98 -11.49
C ILE A 67 13.19 11.08 -10.56
N MET A 68 12.90 10.02 -9.81
CA MET A 68 11.76 10.01 -8.88
C MET A 68 11.96 11.02 -7.75
N SER A 69 13.16 11.14 -7.20
CA SER A 69 13.49 12.15 -6.19
C SER A 69 13.29 13.56 -6.73
N ALA A 70 13.74 13.83 -7.95
CA ALA A 70 13.57 15.13 -8.61
C ALA A 70 12.09 15.46 -8.84
N GLY A 71 11.31 14.47 -9.30
CA GLY A 71 9.87 14.66 -9.53
C GLY A 71 9.06 14.84 -8.24
N ALA A 72 9.47 14.19 -7.15
CA ALA A 72 8.81 14.28 -5.85
C ALA A 72 9.27 15.49 -5.01
N GLY A 73 10.36 16.15 -5.39
CA GLY A 73 10.99 17.22 -4.59
C GLY A 73 11.63 16.71 -3.29
N LYS A 74 11.73 15.39 -3.10
CA LYS A 74 12.28 14.72 -1.91
C LYS A 74 13.03 13.45 -2.31
N PRO A 75 14.01 13.00 -1.50
CA PRO A 75 14.65 11.70 -1.72
C PRO A 75 13.63 10.55 -1.71
N VAL A 76 13.81 9.55 -2.59
CA VAL A 76 12.88 8.39 -2.65
C VAL A 76 12.82 7.57 -1.36
N ASN A 77 13.82 7.67 -0.49
CA ASN A 77 13.85 7.05 0.83
C ASN A 77 13.26 7.93 1.95
N ASP A 78 12.76 9.14 1.63
CA ASP A 78 11.99 9.94 2.59
C ASP A 78 10.68 9.19 2.93
N PRO A 79 10.30 9.04 4.21
CA PRO A 79 9.07 8.35 4.61
C PRO A 79 7.79 8.92 3.98
N ALA A 80 7.75 10.19 3.61
CA ALA A 80 6.63 10.78 2.88
C ALA A 80 6.48 10.23 1.44
N ILE A 81 7.54 9.65 0.87
CA ILE A 81 7.57 9.03 -0.46
C ILE A 81 7.55 7.51 -0.35
N SER A 82 8.29 6.97 0.62
CA SER A 82 8.40 5.54 0.91
C SER A 82 7.96 5.27 2.35
N PRO A 83 6.65 5.17 2.61
CA PRO A 83 6.11 5.00 3.97
C PRO A 83 6.70 3.80 4.71
N LEU A 84 7.10 2.75 4.00
CA LEU A 84 7.78 1.57 4.57
C LEU A 84 9.04 1.92 5.37
N LEU A 85 9.73 3.00 5.02
CA LEU A 85 11.00 3.40 5.61
C LEU A 85 10.84 4.37 6.80
N GLY A 86 9.61 4.66 7.18
CA GLY A 86 9.27 5.49 8.33
C GLY A 86 9.01 4.69 9.61
N ASP A 87 8.64 5.42 10.65
CA ASP A 87 8.07 4.83 11.86
C ASP A 87 6.61 4.44 11.59
N LEU A 88 6.29 3.15 11.76
CA LEU A 88 4.94 2.59 11.55
C LEU A 88 4.20 2.32 12.86
N SER A 89 4.74 2.76 13.99
CA SER A 89 4.07 2.66 15.29
C SER A 89 2.91 3.67 15.42
N ASN A 90 1.94 3.35 16.27
CA ASN A 90 0.81 4.25 16.61
C ASN A 90 0.03 4.79 15.41
N LEU A 91 -0.02 4.04 14.31
CA LEU A 91 -0.90 4.33 13.18
C LEU A 91 -2.32 3.86 13.48
N PRO A 92 -3.35 4.47 12.86
CA PRO A 92 -4.73 3.99 13.00
C PRO A 92 -4.88 2.56 12.50
N PRO A 93 -5.92 1.83 12.94
CA PRO A 93 -6.25 0.53 12.36
C PRO A 93 -6.26 0.60 10.84
N THR A 94 -5.55 -0.31 10.18
CA THR A 94 -5.37 -0.23 8.73
C THR A 94 -5.66 -1.58 8.07
N LEU A 95 -6.53 -1.58 7.05
CA LEU A 95 -6.74 -2.69 6.14
C LEU A 95 -5.91 -2.47 4.88
N LEU A 96 -5.08 -3.45 4.53
CA LEU A 96 -4.27 -3.44 3.33
C LEU A 96 -4.62 -4.64 2.45
N GLN A 97 -4.96 -4.38 1.19
CA GLN A 97 -5.25 -5.43 0.21
C GLN A 97 -4.27 -5.36 -0.95
N VAL A 98 -3.67 -6.51 -1.29
CA VAL A 98 -2.78 -6.68 -2.44
C VAL A 98 -3.13 -7.96 -3.19
N SER A 99 -2.77 -8.04 -4.47
CA SER A 99 -2.77 -9.31 -5.21
C SER A 99 -1.37 -9.95 -5.15
N LYS A 100 -1.34 -11.29 -5.08
CA LYS A 100 -0.10 -12.06 -5.10
C LYS A 100 0.70 -11.85 -6.39
N ASP A 101 0.00 -11.67 -7.51
CA ASP A 101 0.59 -11.62 -8.84
C ASP A 101 0.87 -10.19 -9.33
N GLU A 102 0.53 -9.16 -8.53
CA GLU A 102 0.88 -7.78 -8.86
C GLU A 102 2.31 -7.42 -8.44
N MET A 103 2.91 -6.46 -9.15
CA MET A 103 4.28 -5.99 -8.87
C MET A 103 4.45 -5.36 -7.49
N LEU A 104 3.37 -4.89 -6.86
CA LEU A 104 3.37 -4.22 -5.55
C LEU A 104 3.06 -5.17 -4.38
N CYS A 105 2.94 -6.47 -4.62
CA CYS A 105 2.63 -7.46 -3.59
C CYS A 105 3.56 -7.34 -2.38
N ASP A 106 4.87 -7.44 -2.61
CA ASP A 106 5.85 -7.39 -1.51
C ASP A 106 5.93 -6.03 -0.83
N ASP A 107 5.61 -4.95 -1.52
CA ASP A 107 5.50 -3.62 -0.92
C ASP A 107 4.45 -3.63 0.19
N GLY A 108 3.26 -4.15 -0.10
CA GLY A 108 2.18 -4.26 0.88
C GLY A 108 2.50 -5.25 2.00
N VAL A 109 3.02 -6.43 1.66
CA VAL A 109 3.39 -7.46 2.64
C VAL A 109 4.47 -6.98 3.61
N ARG A 110 5.53 -6.34 3.11
CA ARG A 110 6.61 -5.80 3.93
C ARG A 110 6.11 -4.70 4.86
N TYR A 111 5.29 -3.80 4.34
CA TYR A 111 4.70 -2.72 5.13
C TYR A 111 3.86 -3.29 6.29
N ALA A 112 2.95 -4.21 6.00
CA ALA A 112 2.10 -4.82 7.01
C ALA A 112 2.92 -5.55 8.08
N ASN A 113 3.91 -6.34 7.68
CA ASN A 113 4.75 -7.08 8.61
C ASN A 113 5.55 -6.16 9.55
N ILE A 114 6.10 -5.06 9.04
CA ILE A 114 6.81 -4.08 9.87
C ILE A 114 5.84 -3.38 10.82
N ALA A 115 4.68 -2.92 10.34
CA ALA A 115 3.68 -2.28 11.19
C ALA A 115 3.22 -3.20 12.32
N ILE A 116 2.95 -4.49 12.03
CA ILE A 116 2.60 -5.50 13.04
C ILE A 116 3.74 -5.69 14.05
N SER A 117 4.99 -5.74 13.59
CA SER A 117 6.16 -5.89 14.48
C SER A 117 6.34 -4.69 15.42
N GLN A 118 5.77 -3.54 15.07
CA GLN A 118 5.72 -2.33 15.88
C GLN A 118 4.40 -2.17 16.65
N ASN A 119 3.67 -3.26 16.85
CA ASN A 119 2.37 -3.34 17.55
C ASN A 119 1.24 -2.56 16.86
N GLY A 120 1.31 -2.35 15.55
CA GLY A 120 0.24 -1.72 14.76
C GLY A 120 -0.98 -2.63 14.58
N ASP A 121 -2.19 -2.05 14.63
CA ASP A 121 -3.44 -2.75 14.27
C ASP A 121 -3.56 -2.81 12.73
N MET A 122 -2.96 -3.84 12.14
CA MET A 122 -2.86 -4.03 10.70
C MET A 122 -3.54 -5.33 10.27
N THR A 123 -4.46 -5.22 9.31
CA THR A 123 -5.06 -6.37 8.62
C THR A 123 -4.52 -6.42 7.20
N LEU A 124 -3.80 -7.48 6.85
CA LEU A 124 -3.30 -7.73 5.51
C LEU A 124 -4.15 -8.81 4.82
N GLN A 125 -4.62 -8.53 3.61
CA GLN A 125 -5.24 -9.50 2.73
C GLN A 125 -4.43 -9.63 1.44
N VAL A 126 -3.88 -10.82 1.19
CA VAL A 126 -3.18 -11.16 -0.04
C VAL A 126 -4.10 -12.03 -0.89
N TRP A 127 -4.59 -11.49 -1.98
CA TRP A 127 -5.52 -12.16 -2.90
C TRP A 127 -4.77 -12.96 -3.95
N PRO A 128 -5.20 -14.19 -4.27
CA PRO A 128 -4.53 -15.00 -5.29
C PRO A 128 -4.90 -14.51 -6.70
N THR A 129 -3.95 -14.53 -7.61
CA THR A 129 -4.12 -14.47 -9.08
C THR A 129 -5.06 -13.36 -9.58
N LEU A 130 -4.88 -12.13 -9.06
CA LEU A 130 -5.66 -10.97 -9.48
C LEU A 130 -4.73 -9.84 -9.97
N VAL A 131 -5.32 -8.89 -10.66
CA VAL A 131 -4.59 -7.74 -11.21
C VAL A 131 -4.45 -6.60 -10.18
N HIS A 132 -3.57 -5.67 -10.44
CA HIS A 132 -3.42 -4.46 -9.64
C HIS A 132 -4.75 -3.70 -9.50
N VAL A 133 -5.13 -3.36 -8.28
CA VAL A 133 -6.39 -2.66 -7.93
C VAL A 133 -7.64 -3.37 -8.49
N PHE A 134 -7.67 -4.70 -8.41
CA PHE A 134 -8.75 -5.54 -8.93
C PHE A 134 -10.14 -5.17 -8.39
N GLN A 135 -10.23 -4.50 -7.25
CA GLN A 135 -11.47 -4.00 -6.67
C GLN A 135 -12.24 -3.07 -7.62
N GLY A 136 -11.54 -2.42 -8.55
CA GLY A 136 -12.16 -1.57 -9.58
C GLY A 136 -12.98 -2.32 -10.62
N PHE A 137 -12.96 -3.66 -10.62
CA PHE A 137 -13.76 -4.49 -11.52
C PHE A 137 -15.10 -4.94 -10.92
N ALA A 138 -15.48 -4.41 -9.77
CA ALA A 138 -16.83 -4.61 -9.27
C ALA A 138 -17.85 -3.88 -10.19
N PRO A 139 -19.06 -4.44 -10.44
CA PRO A 139 -19.57 -5.71 -9.87
C PRO A 139 -19.21 -6.96 -10.67
N ASP A 140 -18.46 -6.86 -11.77
CA ASP A 140 -18.30 -7.92 -12.75
C ASP A 140 -17.36 -9.05 -12.27
N LEU A 141 -16.43 -8.73 -11.35
CA LEU A 141 -15.49 -9.68 -10.76
C LEU A 141 -15.95 -10.09 -9.35
N PRO A 142 -16.26 -11.39 -9.11
CA PRO A 142 -16.71 -11.86 -7.80
C PRO A 142 -15.74 -11.54 -6.65
N GLU A 143 -14.44 -11.70 -6.87
CA GLU A 143 -13.38 -11.40 -5.89
C GLU A 143 -13.31 -9.91 -5.57
N ALA A 144 -13.61 -9.04 -6.53
CA ALA A 144 -13.71 -7.60 -6.29
C ALA A 144 -14.88 -7.27 -5.35
N ASN A 145 -16.05 -7.92 -5.56
CA ASN A 145 -17.20 -7.76 -4.68
C ASN A 145 -16.91 -8.26 -3.26
N GLU A 146 -16.24 -9.40 -3.14
CA GLU A 146 -15.83 -9.95 -1.85
C GLU A 146 -14.85 -9.01 -1.14
N ALA A 147 -13.83 -8.53 -1.84
CA ALA A 147 -12.85 -7.58 -1.29
C ALA A 147 -13.50 -6.27 -0.82
N LEU A 148 -14.47 -5.75 -1.58
CA LEU A 148 -15.26 -4.57 -1.17
C LEU A 148 -16.18 -4.89 0.03
N GLY A 149 -16.67 -6.13 0.14
CA GLY A 149 -17.40 -6.61 1.32
C GLY A 149 -16.54 -6.52 2.58
N TYR A 150 -15.31 -7.04 2.54
CA TYR A 150 -14.35 -6.92 3.66
C TYR A 150 -14.02 -5.47 4.01
N ILE A 151 -13.91 -4.58 3.01
CA ILE A 151 -13.75 -3.14 3.25
C ILE A 151 -14.94 -2.58 4.01
N GLY A 152 -16.17 -2.93 3.60
CA GLY A 152 -17.40 -2.51 4.25
C GLY A 152 -17.47 -2.98 5.71
N ASP A 153 -17.10 -4.26 5.99
CA ASP A 153 -17.06 -4.81 7.34
C ASP A 153 -16.00 -4.11 8.21
N PHE A 154 -14.83 -3.87 7.64
CA PHE A 154 -13.77 -3.12 8.31
C PHE A 154 -14.26 -1.72 8.73
N ILE A 155 -14.86 -0.97 7.81
CA ILE A 155 -15.39 0.38 8.07
C ILE A 155 -16.44 0.31 9.21
N ARG A 156 -17.43 -0.59 9.12
CA ARG A 156 -18.46 -0.76 10.16
C ARG A 156 -17.85 -1.04 11.53
N SER A 157 -16.88 -1.94 11.59
CA SER A 157 -16.22 -2.32 12.85
C SER A 157 -15.45 -1.17 13.54
N LYS A 158 -15.09 -0.11 12.80
CA LYS A 158 -14.37 1.04 13.34
C LYS A 158 -15.30 2.19 13.71
N ILE A 159 -16.38 2.41 12.92
CA ILE A 159 -17.38 3.45 13.19
C ILE A 159 -18.21 3.12 14.45
N ASP A 160 -18.64 1.85 14.60
CA ASP A 160 -19.45 1.44 15.75
C ASP A 160 -18.71 1.63 17.07
N LYS A 161 -17.39 1.50 17.11
CA LYS A 161 -16.56 1.75 18.30
C LYS A 161 -16.42 3.23 18.65
N SER A 162 -16.53 4.13 17.67
CA SER A 162 -16.40 5.58 17.89
C SER A 162 -17.68 6.21 18.42
N GLY A 163 -18.81 5.52 18.37
CA GLY A 163 -20.09 5.97 18.92
C GLY A 163 -20.29 5.69 20.43
N GLU A 164 -19.39 4.91 21.05
CA GLU A 164 -19.46 4.53 22.48
C GLU A 164 -18.50 5.32 23.39
N ALA A 165 -17.74 6.26 22.85
CA ALA A 165 -16.78 7.12 23.56
C ALA A 165 -17.29 8.56 23.63
#